data_3bbefa8fa34fc9185d013aed998eb78e
#
_entry.id   3bbefa8fa34fc9185d013aed998eb78e
#
_cell.length_a   1.000
_cell.length_b   1.000
_cell.length_c   1.000
_cell.angle_alpha   90.00
_cell.angle_beta   90.00
_cell.angle_gamma   90.00
#
_symmetry.space_group_name_H-M   'P 1'
#
loop_
_entity.id
_entity.type
_entity.pdbx_description
1 polymer ?
#
loop_
_entity_poly.entity_id
_entity_poly.type
_entity_poly.pdbx_seq_one_letter_code
_entity_poly.pdbx_strand_id
1 'polypeptide(L)'
;MDLDKLLARVCGEARALGVPLAGDIVPHVRVNTRAVARFGCCETGPEGHVIEVSARLLAAGEGAVRETLAHEVLHTCWGCKDHGARWKAYAAKMNAAYGYHISRTGTWEAVGLPEQKPVNHLLVCQRCGQEFKRARASSLVRHPERYRCKCGGTLRLKY
;
A
#
# COMPACT_ATOMS: atom_id res chain seq x y z
N MET A 1 0.73 5.76 -18.91
CA MET A 1 -0.47 5.36 -18.13
C MET A 1 -1.12 6.61 -17.59
N ASP A 2 -2.40 6.81 -17.88
CA ASP A 2 -3.22 7.93 -17.38
C ASP A 2 -4.03 7.41 -16.17
N LEU A 3 -3.59 7.74 -14.97
CA LEU A 3 -4.17 7.23 -13.73
C LEU A 3 -5.61 7.71 -13.50
N ASP A 4 -5.92 8.95 -13.89
CA ASP A 4 -7.24 9.53 -13.68
C ASP A 4 -8.29 8.89 -14.61
N LYS A 5 -7.92 8.64 -15.86
CA LYS A 5 -8.76 7.85 -16.78
C LYS A 5 -8.96 6.42 -16.28
N LEU A 6 -7.92 5.82 -15.74
CA LEU A 6 -7.99 4.47 -15.20
C LEU A 6 -8.91 4.42 -13.98
N LEU A 7 -8.82 5.40 -13.06
CA LEU A 7 -9.74 5.55 -11.94
C LEU A 7 -11.18 5.73 -12.40
N ALA A 8 -11.42 6.62 -13.35
CA ALA A 8 -12.75 6.85 -13.90
C ALA A 8 -13.36 5.58 -14.50
N ARG A 9 -12.55 4.80 -15.23
CA ARG A 9 -12.96 3.50 -15.79
C ARG A 9 -13.34 2.52 -14.67
N VAL A 10 -12.50 2.35 -13.67
CA VAL A 10 -12.74 1.46 -12.53
C VAL A 10 -14.02 1.83 -11.79
N CYS A 11 -14.24 3.13 -11.52
CA CYS A 11 -15.46 3.61 -10.91
C CYS A 11 -16.70 3.33 -11.77
N GLY A 12 -16.60 3.51 -13.09
CA GLY A 12 -17.67 3.20 -14.04
C GLY A 12 -18.02 1.73 -14.05
N GLU A 13 -17.03 0.83 -14.09
CA GLU A 13 -17.20 -0.62 -14.05
C GLU A 13 -17.88 -1.06 -12.73
N ALA A 14 -17.45 -0.52 -11.58
CA ALA A 14 -18.07 -0.83 -10.29
C ALA A 14 -19.53 -0.38 -10.22
N ARG A 15 -19.83 0.86 -10.66
CA ARG A 15 -21.20 1.39 -10.68
C ARG A 15 -22.12 0.62 -11.63
N ALA A 16 -21.60 0.16 -12.77
CA ALA A 16 -22.36 -0.68 -13.72
C ALA A 16 -22.82 -2.00 -13.11
N LEU A 17 -22.09 -2.52 -12.10
CA LEU A 17 -22.45 -3.71 -11.33
C LEU A 17 -23.36 -3.41 -10.12
N GLY A 18 -23.78 -2.15 -9.94
CA GLY A 18 -24.56 -1.73 -8.78
C GLY A 18 -23.76 -1.65 -7.48
N VAL A 19 -22.43 -1.52 -7.56
CA VAL A 19 -21.59 -1.26 -6.37
C VAL A 19 -21.78 0.19 -5.94
N PRO A 20 -22.24 0.45 -4.70
CA PRO A 20 -22.62 1.80 -4.25
C PRO A 20 -21.38 2.58 -3.79
N LEU A 21 -20.51 2.96 -4.73
CA LEU A 21 -19.37 3.82 -4.45
C LEU A 21 -19.85 5.20 -3.93
N ALA A 22 -19.03 5.81 -3.08
CA ALA A 22 -19.28 7.19 -2.65
C ALA A 22 -19.36 8.15 -3.85
N GLY A 23 -20.19 9.19 -3.70
CA GLY A 23 -20.38 10.21 -4.75
C GLY A 23 -19.26 11.24 -4.81
N ASP A 24 -18.45 11.34 -3.76
CA ASP A 24 -17.41 12.33 -3.53
C ASP A 24 -15.97 11.78 -3.73
N ILE A 25 -15.82 10.77 -4.59
CA ILE A 25 -14.48 10.29 -4.96
C ILE A 25 -13.79 11.38 -5.78
N VAL A 26 -12.66 11.85 -5.30
CA VAL A 26 -11.83 12.82 -6.02
C VAL A 26 -11.34 12.20 -7.34
N PRO A 27 -11.54 12.88 -8.49
CA PRO A 27 -11.26 12.28 -9.80
C PRO A 27 -9.76 12.18 -10.14
N HIS A 28 -8.89 12.61 -9.24
CA HIS A 28 -7.45 12.58 -9.42
C HIS A 28 -6.80 11.58 -8.47
N VAL A 29 -5.97 10.69 -9.02
CA VAL A 29 -5.19 9.72 -8.25
C VAL A 29 -3.97 10.41 -7.67
N ARG A 30 -3.79 10.31 -6.36
CA ARG A 30 -2.58 10.78 -5.70
C ARG A 30 -1.48 9.73 -5.79
N VAL A 31 -0.29 10.13 -6.23
CA VAL A 31 0.90 9.25 -6.27
C VAL A 31 1.78 9.52 -5.06
N ASN A 32 1.98 8.48 -4.25
CA ASN A 32 2.81 8.57 -3.04
C ASN A 32 4.20 7.98 -3.29
N THR A 33 5.22 8.84 -3.32
CA THR A 33 6.62 8.45 -3.53
C THR A 33 7.28 7.82 -2.29
N ARG A 34 6.65 7.93 -1.11
CA ARG A 34 7.17 7.39 0.16
C ARG A 34 6.55 6.04 0.53
N ALA A 35 5.46 5.66 -0.11
CA ALA A 35 4.77 4.39 0.17
C ALA A 35 5.55 3.22 -0.42
N VAL A 36 6.30 2.50 0.41
CA VAL A 36 7.09 1.32 0.00
C VAL A 36 6.48 0.00 0.47
N ALA A 37 5.59 0.02 1.48
CA ALA A 37 5.03 -1.17 2.09
C ALA A 37 3.60 -1.48 1.63
N ARG A 38 2.89 -0.52 1.03
CA ARG A 38 1.51 -0.67 0.55
C ARG A 38 1.40 -0.29 -0.91
N PHE A 39 0.45 -0.87 -1.62
CA PHE A 39 0.16 -0.56 -3.03
C PHE A 39 -0.63 0.73 -3.17
N GLY A 40 -1.65 0.91 -2.36
CA GLY A 40 -2.54 2.05 -2.37
C GLY A 40 -3.17 2.33 -1.01
N CYS A 41 -4.04 3.32 -0.99
CA CYS A 41 -4.89 3.61 0.15
C CYS A 41 -6.06 4.53 -0.28
N CYS A 42 -7.19 4.38 0.42
CA CYS A 42 -8.32 5.28 0.32
C CYS A 42 -8.36 6.16 1.59
N GLU A 43 -8.21 7.46 1.43
CA GLU A 43 -8.29 8.43 2.52
C GLU A 43 -9.57 9.25 2.40
N THR A 44 -10.25 9.48 3.53
CA THR A 44 -11.41 10.37 3.60
C THR A 44 -10.97 11.70 4.20
N GLY A 45 -11.18 12.78 3.46
CA GLY A 45 -10.81 14.13 3.88
C GLY A 45 -11.89 15.16 3.55
N PRO A 46 -11.59 16.47 3.73
CA PRO A 46 -12.53 17.54 3.44
C PRO A 46 -12.99 17.60 1.98
N GLU A 47 -12.17 17.12 1.05
CA GLU A 47 -12.45 17.11 -0.39
C GLU A 47 -13.21 15.85 -0.84
N GLY A 48 -13.46 14.89 0.08
CA GLY A 48 -14.07 13.60 -0.20
C GLY A 48 -13.09 12.44 -0.07
N HIS A 49 -13.33 11.39 -0.85
CA HIS A 49 -12.48 10.19 -0.87
C HIS A 49 -11.35 10.34 -1.87
N VAL A 50 -10.12 10.38 -1.37
CA VAL A 50 -8.89 10.45 -2.19
C VAL A 50 -8.31 9.06 -2.34
N ILE A 51 -8.12 8.62 -3.57
CA ILE A 51 -7.45 7.35 -3.87
C ILE A 51 -5.97 7.62 -4.14
N GLU A 52 -5.12 6.93 -3.39
CA GLU A 52 -3.67 7.04 -3.48
C GLU A 52 -3.07 5.72 -3.98
N VAL A 53 -2.05 5.80 -4.81
CA VAL A 53 -1.22 4.65 -5.21
C VAL A 53 0.25 4.91 -4.91
N SER A 54 0.99 3.86 -4.60
CA SER A 54 2.44 3.93 -4.47
C SER A 54 3.08 4.23 -5.83
N ALA A 55 4.00 5.20 -5.88
CA ALA A 55 4.79 5.46 -7.09
C ALA A 55 5.52 4.20 -7.57
N ARG A 56 5.92 3.34 -6.65
CA ARG A 56 6.57 2.08 -6.94
C ARG A 56 5.69 1.10 -7.71
N LEU A 57 4.39 1.10 -7.45
CA LEU A 57 3.43 0.22 -8.12
C LEU A 57 3.34 0.51 -9.63
N LEU A 58 3.64 1.74 -10.05
CA LEU A 58 3.61 2.12 -11.46
C LEU A 58 4.55 1.27 -12.32
N ALA A 59 5.65 0.77 -11.73
CA ALA A 59 6.61 -0.12 -12.39
C ALA A 59 6.05 -1.55 -12.61
N ALA A 60 5.01 -1.95 -11.88
CA ALA A 60 4.34 -3.24 -12.06
C ALA A 60 3.37 -3.27 -13.26
N GLY A 61 3.13 -2.11 -13.89
CA GLY A 61 2.28 -1.98 -15.07
C GLY A 61 0.82 -1.68 -14.75
N GLU A 62 0.05 -1.41 -15.81
CA GLU A 62 -1.33 -0.93 -15.72
C GLU A 62 -2.29 -1.93 -15.03
N GLY A 63 -2.09 -3.22 -15.24
CA GLY A 63 -2.91 -4.27 -14.62
C GLY A 63 -2.87 -4.19 -13.09
N ALA A 64 -1.67 -4.14 -12.50
CA ALA A 64 -1.49 -4.05 -11.05
C ALA A 64 -2.06 -2.74 -10.48
N VAL A 65 -1.88 -1.64 -11.19
CA VAL A 65 -2.45 -0.34 -10.79
C VAL A 65 -3.98 -0.37 -10.86
N ARG A 66 -4.56 -0.92 -11.93
CA ARG A 66 -6.01 -1.06 -12.10
C ARG A 66 -6.63 -1.90 -10.98
N GLU A 67 -6.02 -3.02 -10.61
CA GLU A 67 -6.48 -3.87 -9.52
C GLU A 67 -6.40 -3.15 -8.16
N THR A 68 -5.34 -2.40 -7.93
CA THR A 68 -5.19 -1.59 -6.72
C THR A 68 -6.22 -0.47 -6.66
N LEU A 69 -6.46 0.26 -7.75
CA LEU A 69 -7.52 1.27 -7.81
C LEU A 69 -8.89 0.65 -7.52
N ALA A 70 -9.18 -0.53 -8.09
CA ALA A 70 -10.42 -1.25 -7.83
C ALA A 70 -10.55 -1.64 -6.34
N HIS A 71 -9.47 -2.11 -5.71
CA HIS A 71 -9.42 -2.40 -4.28
C HIS A 71 -9.75 -1.15 -3.44
N GLU A 72 -9.13 -0.02 -3.75
CA GLU A 72 -9.26 1.21 -2.96
C GLU A 72 -10.61 1.90 -3.16
N VAL A 73 -11.19 1.90 -4.36
CA VAL A 73 -12.53 2.48 -4.57
C VAL A 73 -13.62 1.72 -3.83
N LEU A 74 -13.47 0.41 -3.60
CA LEU A 74 -14.41 -0.36 -2.79
C LEU A 74 -14.43 0.08 -1.33
N HIS A 75 -13.33 0.64 -0.81
CA HIS A 75 -13.30 1.22 0.53
C HIS A 75 -14.14 2.50 0.67
N THR A 76 -14.56 3.13 -0.44
CA THR A 76 -15.47 4.27 -0.41
C THR A 76 -16.92 3.87 -0.14
N CYS A 77 -17.28 2.60 -0.30
CA CYS A 77 -18.61 2.10 -0.01
C CYS A 77 -18.91 2.15 1.49
N TRP A 78 -20.15 2.45 1.84
CA TRP A 78 -20.57 2.43 3.24
C TRP A 78 -20.36 1.03 3.87
N GLY A 79 -19.74 1.00 5.04
CA GLY A 79 -19.43 -0.25 5.75
C GLY A 79 -18.30 -1.10 5.14
N CYS A 80 -17.49 -0.51 4.25
CA CYS A 80 -16.34 -1.17 3.61
C CYS A 80 -14.99 -0.58 4.00
N LYS A 81 -14.87 0.04 5.19
CA LYS A 81 -13.57 0.54 5.70
C LYS A 81 -12.56 -0.57 5.94
N ASP A 82 -13.05 -1.76 6.24
CA ASP A 82 -12.27 -2.99 6.34
C ASP A 82 -12.58 -3.93 5.16
N HIS A 83 -11.93 -5.10 5.14
CA HIS A 83 -12.18 -6.13 4.14
C HIS A 83 -13.22 -7.15 4.61
N GLY A 84 -14.32 -6.66 5.20
CA GLY A 84 -15.43 -7.47 5.71
C GLY A 84 -16.25 -8.12 4.60
N ALA A 85 -17.36 -8.77 4.98
CA ALA A 85 -18.20 -9.54 4.07
C ALA A 85 -18.73 -8.70 2.89
N ARG A 86 -19.12 -7.46 3.14
CA ARG A 86 -19.64 -6.54 2.11
C ARG A 86 -18.57 -6.16 1.09
N TRP A 87 -17.39 -5.78 1.54
CA TRP A 87 -16.25 -5.49 0.67
C TRP A 87 -15.89 -6.71 -0.20
N LYS A 88 -15.82 -7.90 0.40
CA LYS A 88 -15.54 -9.16 -0.31
C LYS A 88 -16.59 -9.47 -1.38
N ALA A 89 -17.87 -9.22 -1.08
CA ALA A 89 -18.95 -9.43 -2.05
C ALA A 89 -18.81 -8.49 -3.26
N TYR A 90 -18.47 -7.23 -3.06
CA TYR A 90 -18.23 -6.30 -4.16
C TYR A 90 -16.96 -6.65 -4.96
N ALA A 91 -15.88 -7.02 -4.29
CA ALA A 91 -14.68 -7.51 -4.96
C ALA A 91 -14.98 -8.74 -5.83
N ALA A 92 -15.75 -9.72 -5.32
CA ALA A 92 -16.14 -10.90 -6.07
C ALA A 92 -16.98 -10.56 -7.32
N LYS A 93 -17.90 -9.59 -7.23
CA LYS A 93 -18.67 -9.10 -8.40
C LYS A 93 -17.75 -8.53 -9.48
N MET A 94 -16.80 -7.68 -9.12
CA MET A 94 -15.86 -7.09 -10.06
C MET A 94 -14.93 -8.14 -10.67
N ASN A 95 -14.43 -9.07 -9.86
CA ASN A 95 -13.60 -10.18 -10.32
C ASN A 95 -14.33 -11.01 -11.38
N ALA A 96 -15.58 -11.39 -11.11
CA ALA A 96 -16.37 -12.23 -12.02
C ALA A 96 -16.74 -11.51 -13.33
N ALA A 97 -17.08 -10.21 -13.27
CA ALA A 97 -17.58 -9.47 -14.41
C ALA A 97 -16.46 -8.97 -15.35
N TYR A 98 -15.32 -8.55 -14.79
CA TYR A 98 -14.27 -7.84 -15.53
C TYR A 98 -12.88 -8.50 -15.44
N GLY A 99 -12.79 -9.69 -14.86
CA GLY A 99 -11.53 -10.43 -14.76
C GLY A 99 -10.48 -9.76 -13.86
N TYR A 100 -10.93 -9.03 -12.85
CA TYR A 100 -10.04 -8.55 -11.78
C TYR A 100 -9.59 -9.71 -10.89
N HIS A 101 -8.51 -9.49 -10.16
CA HIS A 101 -8.03 -10.37 -9.08
C HIS A 101 -7.95 -9.58 -7.76
N ILE A 102 -8.99 -8.80 -7.48
CA ILE A 102 -9.07 -8.01 -6.26
C ILE A 102 -9.07 -8.95 -5.05
N SER A 103 -8.06 -8.81 -4.20
CA SER A 103 -7.89 -9.58 -2.97
C SER A 103 -7.62 -8.67 -1.79
N ARG A 104 -7.81 -9.19 -0.58
CA ARG A 104 -7.54 -8.44 0.66
C ARG A 104 -6.08 -8.01 0.78
N THR A 105 -5.15 -8.84 0.34
CA THR A 105 -3.71 -8.64 0.48
C THR A 105 -3.01 -8.97 -0.83
N GLY A 106 -1.97 -8.21 -1.14
CA GLY A 106 -1.04 -8.51 -2.22
C GLY A 106 0.39 -8.45 -1.72
N THR A 107 1.30 -9.10 -2.42
CA THR A 107 2.74 -9.02 -2.17
C THR A 107 3.43 -8.38 -3.35
N TRP A 108 4.55 -7.70 -3.11
CA TRP A 108 5.31 -7.06 -4.18
C TRP A 108 5.84 -8.08 -5.20
N GLU A 109 6.19 -9.29 -4.74
CA GLU A 109 6.62 -10.38 -5.61
C GLU A 109 5.50 -10.83 -6.57
N ALA A 110 4.25 -10.85 -6.10
CA ALA A 110 3.11 -11.24 -6.94
C ALA A 110 2.89 -10.27 -8.11
N VAL A 111 3.30 -9.02 -7.99
CA VAL A 111 3.26 -8.01 -9.06
C VAL A 111 4.62 -7.84 -9.75
N GLY A 112 5.55 -8.76 -9.56
CA GLY A 112 6.85 -8.80 -10.22
C GLY A 112 7.89 -7.80 -9.67
N LEU A 113 7.68 -7.27 -8.47
CA LEU A 113 8.59 -6.32 -7.84
C LEU A 113 9.19 -6.92 -6.56
N PRO A 114 10.47 -6.65 -6.24
CA PRO A 114 11.08 -7.17 -5.03
C PRO A 114 10.43 -6.56 -3.77
N GLU A 115 10.33 -7.33 -2.67
CA GLU A 115 9.89 -6.80 -1.40
C GLU A 115 10.84 -5.69 -0.91
N GLN A 116 10.29 -4.58 -0.47
CA GLN A 116 11.05 -3.50 0.17
C GLN A 116 10.48 -3.22 1.56
N LYS A 117 11.33 -3.34 2.55
CA LYS A 117 10.99 -2.91 3.91
C LYS A 117 11.48 -1.48 4.11
N PRO A 118 10.65 -0.56 4.61
CA PRO A 118 11.12 0.79 4.91
C PRO A 118 12.25 0.71 5.94
N VAL A 119 13.33 1.45 5.70
CA VAL A 119 14.44 1.59 6.66
C VAL A 119 14.32 2.96 7.31
N ASN A 120 13.63 3.00 8.44
CA ASN A 120 13.45 4.23 9.21
C ASN A 120 14.55 4.43 10.25
N HIS A 121 15.24 3.35 10.61
CA HIS A 121 16.32 3.37 11.60
C HIS A 121 17.48 2.52 11.13
N LEU A 122 18.66 3.05 11.20
CA LEU A 122 19.91 2.38 10.90
C LEU A 122 20.81 2.39 12.13
N LEU A 123 21.17 1.20 12.60
CA LEU A 123 22.20 1.05 13.62
C LEU A 123 23.48 0.49 12.99
N VAL A 124 24.61 0.89 13.51
CA VAL A 124 25.92 0.48 13.02
C VAL A 124 26.77 -0.04 14.18
N CYS A 125 27.43 -1.16 13.98
CA CYS A 125 28.41 -1.66 14.93
C CYS A 125 29.67 -0.78 14.92
N GLN A 126 30.07 -0.27 16.06
CA GLN A 126 31.23 0.61 16.21
C GLN A 126 32.57 -0.11 15.99
N ARG A 127 32.55 -1.47 16.04
CA ARG A 127 33.76 -2.29 15.88
C ARG A 127 33.96 -2.82 14.48
N CYS A 128 32.91 -3.42 13.87
CA CYS A 128 33.02 -4.08 12.56
C CYS A 128 32.22 -3.40 11.44
N GLY A 129 31.50 -2.30 11.71
CA GLY A 129 30.72 -1.58 10.71
C GLY A 129 29.43 -2.28 10.25
N GLN A 130 29.09 -3.46 10.82
CA GLN A 130 27.85 -4.16 10.45
C GLN A 130 26.63 -3.27 10.64
N GLU A 131 25.80 -3.19 9.61
CA GLU A 131 24.56 -2.42 9.61
C GLU A 131 23.35 -3.27 10.01
N PHE A 132 22.47 -2.67 10.83
CA PHE A 132 21.21 -3.26 11.26
C PHE A 132 20.05 -2.34 10.89
N LYS A 133 19.34 -2.67 9.82
CA LYS A 133 18.20 -1.89 9.30
C LYS A 133 16.92 -2.28 10.03
N ARG A 134 16.11 -1.30 10.45
CA ARG A 134 14.84 -1.49 11.13
C ARG A 134 13.76 -0.57 10.57
N ALA A 135 12.55 -1.12 10.39
CA ALA A 135 11.39 -0.36 9.93
C ALA A 135 10.66 0.34 11.09
N ARG A 136 10.79 -0.20 12.32
CA ARG A 136 10.09 0.30 13.51
C ARG A 136 11.08 0.55 14.63
N ALA A 137 10.73 1.49 15.52
CA ALA A 137 11.45 1.76 16.75
C ALA A 137 11.30 0.59 17.74
N SER A 138 12.05 -0.49 17.51
CA SER A 138 12.14 -1.65 18.40
C SER A 138 12.99 -1.35 19.64
N SER A 139 13.03 -2.27 20.60
CA SER A 139 13.91 -2.16 21.78
C SER A 139 15.39 -1.97 21.39
N LEU A 140 15.84 -2.62 20.32
CA LEU A 140 17.18 -2.44 19.76
C LEU A 140 17.44 -0.99 19.29
N VAL A 141 16.43 -0.32 18.72
CA VAL A 141 16.53 1.08 18.27
C VAL A 141 16.51 2.05 19.45
N ARG A 142 15.65 1.77 20.44
CA ARG A 142 15.47 2.65 21.62
C ARG A 142 16.62 2.51 22.64
N HIS A 143 17.18 1.33 22.75
CA HIS A 143 18.19 0.98 23.75
C HIS A 143 19.35 0.19 23.12
N PRO A 144 20.07 0.76 22.14
CA PRO A 144 21.17 0.06 21.43
C PRO A 144 22.30 -0.35 22.38
N GLU A 145 22.47 0.36 23.49
CA GLU A 145 23.48 0.07 24.52
C GLU A 145 23.29 -1.29 25.21
N ARG A 146 22.06 -1.86 25.17
CA ARG A 146 21.73 -3.17 25.76
C ARG A 146 22.10 -4.34 24.85
N TYR A 147 22.51 -4.08 23.62
CA TYR A 147 22.77 -5.08 22.61
C TYR A 147 24.22 -5.06 22.16
N ARG A 148 24.67 -6.18 21.63
CA ARG A 148 26.01 -6.32 21.06
C ARG A 148 25.93 -6.95 19.69
N CYS A 149 26.84 -6.55 18.80
CA CYS A 149 27.06 -7.22 17.54
C CYS A 149 27.65 -8.62 17.77
N LYS A 150 27.53 -9.51 16.80
CA LYS A 150 28.19 -10.82 16.84
C LYS A 150 29.70 -10.73 17.07
N CYS A 151 30.35 -9.64 16.64
CA CYS A 151 31.76 -9.37 16.90
C CYS A 151 32.06 -8.85 18.31
N GLY A 152 31.05 -8.70 19.18
CA GLY A 152 31.16 -8.13 20.53
C GLY A 152 31.15 -6.60 20.57
N GLY A 153 31.10 -5.91 19.43
CA GLY A 153 31.08 -4.45 19.35
C GLY A 153 29.76 -3.83 19.81
N THR A 154 29.81 -2.58 20.28
CA THR A 154 28.64 -1.78 20.65
C THR A 154 27.90 -1.29 19.41
N LEU A 155 26.59 -1.08 19.53
CA LEU A 155 25.74 -0.58 18.46
C LEU A 155 25.44 0.91 18.68
N ARG A 156 25.44 1.68 17.60
CA ARG A 156 25.05 3.10 17.60
C ARG A 156 23.97 3.34 16.57
N LEU A 157 22.93 4.08 16.97
CA LEU A 157 21.90 4.58 16.05
C LEU A 157 22.50 5.68 15.17
N LYS A 158 22.34 5.55 13.86
CA LYS A 158 22.83 6.51 12.88
C LYS A 158 21.72 7.51 12.48
N TYR A 159 20.48 7.02 12.29
CA TYR A 159 19.24 7.77 12.11
C TYR A 159 18.02 6.91 12.38
#